data_bb730e4525fbcff86eef43038785c615
#
_entry.id   bb730e4525fbcff86eef43038785c615
#
_cell.length_a   1.000
_cell.length_b   1.000
_cell.length_c   1.000
_cell.angle_alpha   90.00
_cell.angle_beta   90.00
_cell.angle_gamma   90.00
#
_symmetry.space_group_name_H-M   'P 1'
#
loop_
_entity.id
_entity.type
_entity.pdbx_description
1 polymer ?
#
loop_
_entity_poly.entity_id
_entity_poly.type
_entity_poly.pdbx_seq_one_letter_code
_entity_poly.pdbx_strand_id
1 'polypeptide(L)'
;MPPMPINRTTLNPTEYAALAQHEATVASSITTFAAVGAALRAIRDERLFRASHPSFEGYCLDRWALRPNAVSRLIAAAQVMEHLAGLNAPTPTSEAHVRPLTQFADPEQQRRAWIAAVANAPHGKPTSKHVQAAVAEIVTIQREIAAPLPVKPKSLVGRRPPTPERLNVTTIKVGAHTVLVHGPEAPALAALITELLMNVERPSNGNGNGH
;
A
#
# COMPACT_ATOMS: atom_id res chain seq x y z
N MET A 1 -38.69 14.83 27.51
CA MET A 1 -38.52 13.45 27.03
C MET A 1 -37.77 12.69 28.11
N PRO A 2 -38.27 11.55 28.59
CA PRO A 2 -37.50 10.72 29.52
C PRO A 2 -36.29 10.14 28.78
N PRO A 3 -35.12 10.01 29.45
CA PRO A 3 -33.95 9.41 28.83
C PRO A 3 -34.26 7.96 28.44
N MET A 4 -33.89 7.57 27.20
CA MET A 4 -34.04 6.20 26.72
C MET A 4 -33.34 5.23 27.68
N PRO A 5 -33.91 4.08 28.01
CA PRO A 5 -33.24 3.11 28.86
C PRO A 5 -31.94 2.63 28.20
N ILE A 6 -30.82 2.89 28.89
CA ILE A 6 -29.51 2.39 28.49
C ILE A 6 -29.57 0.87 28.63
N ASN A 7 -29.54 0.16 27.51
CA ASN A 7 -29.50 -1.29 27.50
C ASN A 7 -28.10 -1.76 27.96
N ARG A 8 -27.84 -1.74 29.27
CA ARG A 8 -26.56 -2.16 29.86
C ARG A 8 -26.52 -3.67 29.86
N THR A 9 -25.84 -4.24 28.90
CA THR A 9 -25.56 -5.69 28.96
C THR A 9 -24.40 -5.91 29.93
N THR A 10 -24.65 -6.67 30.98
CA THR A 10 -23.62 -7.07 31.96
C THR A 10 -22.50 -7.83 31.29
N LEU A 11 -21.26 -7.54 31.69
CA LEU A 11 -20.10 -8.31 31.29
C LEU A 11 -20.09 -9.64 32.07
N ASN A 12 -19.58 -10.69 31.45
CA ASN A 12 -19.27 -11.92 32.16
C ASN A 12 -17.93 -11.77 32.93
N PRO A 13 -17.60 -12.70 33.87
CA PRO A 13 -16.38 -12.59 34.67
C PRO A 13 -15.10 -12.49 33.86
N THR A 14 -14.99 -13.18 32.71
CA THR A 14 -13.83 -13.14 31.81
C THR A 14 -13.69 -11.76 31.13
N GLU A 15 -14.81 -11.20 30.70
CA GLU A 15 -14.84 -9.86 30.10
C GLU A 15 -14.50 -8.78 31.13
N TYR A 16 -14.93 -8.93 32.41
CA TYR A 16 -14.49 -8.03 33.48
C TYR A 16 -12.98 -8.08 33.71
N ALA A 17 -12.40 -9.28 33.71
CA ALA A 17 -10.96 -9.45 33.85
C ALA A 17 -10.18 -8.83 32.68
N ALA A 18 -10.66 -9.06 31.46
CA ALA A 18 -10.09 -8.47 30.25
C ALA A 18 -10.16 -6.93 30.28
N LEU A 19 -11.31 -6.36 30.65
CA LEU A 19 -11.46 -4.91 30.80
C LEU A 19 -10.46 -4.35 31.81
N ALA A 20 -10.36 -4.94 32.99
CA ALA A 20 -9.45 -4.51 34.04
C ALA A 20 -7.98 -4.54 33.57
N GLN A 21 -7.58 -5.56 32.81
CA GLN A 21 -6.23 -5.66 32.24
C GLN A 21 -5.97 -4.54 31.23
N HIS A 22 -6.90 -4.27 30.33
CA HIS A 22 -6.76 -3.20 29.34
C HIS A 22 -6.78 -1.82 29.98
N GLU A 23 -7.62 -1.58 30.99
CA GLU A 23 -7.64 -0.34 31.77
C GLU A 23 -6.32 -0.12 32.50
N ALA A 24 -5.73 -1.16 33.10
CA ALA A 24 -4.41 -1.07 33.70
C ALA A 24 -3.32 -0.68 32.69
N THR A 25 -3.41 -1.21 31.46
CA THR A 25 -2.50 -0.84 30.37
C THR A 25 -2.66 0.64 30.00
N VAL A 26 -3.89 1.12 29.86
CA VAL A 26 -4.16 2.54 29.54
C VAL A 26 -3.70 3.47 30.66
N ALA A 27 -3.88 3.08 31.93
CA ALA A 27 -3.49 3.86 33.11
C ALA A 27 -1.98 3.91 33.35
N SER A 28 -1.21 2.97 32.81
CA SER A 28 0.22 2.90 33.05
C SER A 28 0.98 4.04 32.36
N SER A 29 1.70 4.84 33.16
CA SER A 29 2.56 5.93 32.65
C SER A 29 3.81 5.43 31.87
N ILE A 30 4.14 4.13 32.00
CA ILE A 30 5.29 3.50 31.32
C ILE A 30 4.88 2.94 29.96
N THR A 31 3.60 2.91 29.67
CA THR A 31 3.02 2.28 28.48
C THR A 31 3.26 3.11 27.21
N THR A 32 3.66 2.45 26.13
CA THR A 32 3.83 3.10 24.84
C THR A 32 2.47 3.48 24.22
N PHE A 33 2.45 4.50 23.35
CA PHE A 33 1.26 4.88 22.58
C PHE A 33 0.63 3.70 21.82
N ALA A 34 1.46 2.75 21.37
CA ALA A 34 1.00 1.56 20.66
C ALA A 34 0.23 0.61 21.59
N ALA A 35 0.74 0.38 22.80
CA ALA A 35 0.06 -0.48 23.78
C ALA A 35 -1.26 0.14 24.26
N VAL A 36 -1.30 1.47 24.47
CA VAL A 36 -2.56 2.19 24.79
C VAL A 36 -3.56 2.06 23.63
N GLY A 37 -3.11 2.26 22.40
CA GLY A 37 -3.97 2.12 21.22
C GLY A 37 -4.51 0.69 21.04
N ALA A 38 -3.68 -0.33 21.26
CA ALA A 38 -4.09 -1.73 21.21
C ALA A 38 -5.13 -2.06 22.31
N ALA A 39 -4.90 -1.59 23.55
CA ALA A 39 -5.85 -1.78 24.65
C ALA A 39 -7.21 -1.10 24.36
N LEU A 40 -7.20 0.14 23.89
CA LEU A 40 -8.41 0.86 23.49
C LEU A 40 -9.15 0.15 22.34
N ARG A 41 -8.42 -0.41 21.37
CA ARG A 41 -8.99 -1.20 20.29
C ARG A 41 -9.69 -2.45 20.82
N ALA A 42 -9.04 -3.22 21.70
CA ALA A 42 -9.64 -4.41 22.33
C ALA A 42 -10.92 -4.07 23.10
N ILE A 43 -10.91 -3.03 23.94
CA ILE A 43 -12.10 -2.57 24.68
C ILE A 43 -13.24 -2.21 23.70
N ARG A 44 -12.93 -1.57 22.58
CA ARG A 44 -13.92 -1.20 21.56
C ARG A 44 -14.50 -2.41 20.85
N ASP A 45 -13.62 -3.28 20.31
CA ASP A 45 -13.99 -4.37 19.44
C ASP A 45 -14.74 -5.46 20.20
N GLU A 46 -14.34 -5.74 21.44
CA GLU A 46 -15.02 -6.66 22.36
C GLU A 46 -16.20 -6.01 23.13
N ARG A 47 -16.43 -4.71 22.90
CA ARG A 47 -17.51 -3.93 23.52
C ARG A 47 -17.50 -3.98 25.06
N LEU A 48 -16.32 -4.03 25.67
CA LEU A 48 -16.16 -4.15 27.12
C LEU A 48 -16.70 -2.94 27.90
N PHE A 49 -16.85 -1.80 27.24
CA PHE A 49 -17.44 -0.58 27.81
C PHE A 49 -18.95 -0.66 28.06
N ARG A 50 -19.66 -1.65 27.49
CA ARG A 50 -21.14 -1.70 27.44
C ARG A 50 -21.82 -1.81 28.79
N ALA A 51 -21.14 -2.34 29.82
CA ALA A 51 -21.68 -2.44 31.17
C ALA A 51 -21.83 -1.08 31.86
N SER A 52 -20.96 -0.14 31.52
CA SER A 52 -20.91 1.18 32.20
C SER A 52 -21.36 2.33 31.28
N HIS A 53 -21.15 2.23 29.97
CA HIS A 53 -21.40 3.32 29.03
C HIS A 53 -22.20 2.86 27.81
N PRO A 54 -23.06 3.75 27.26
CA PRO A 54 -23.83 3.44 26.06
C PRO A 54 -22.99 3.50 24.78
N SER A 55 -21.85 4.21 24.81
CA SER A 55 -20.95 4.36 23.67
C SER A 55 -19.50 4.27 24.09
N PHE A 56 -18.64 3.85 23.15
CA PHE A 56 -17.20 3.79 23.36
C PHE A 56 -16.58 5.19 23.55
N GLU A 57 -17.08 6.17 22.80
CA GLU A 57 -16.63 7.56 22.90
C GLU A 57 -16.92 8.15 24.29
N GLY A 58 -18.14 7.89 24.83
CA GLY A 58 -18.52 8.29 26.20
C GLY A 58 -17.61 7.64 27.24
N TYR A 59 -17.35 6.35 27.10
CA TYR A 59 -16.43 5.61 27.97
C TYR A 59 -15.01 6.24 27.93
N CYS A 60 -14.45 6.49 26.73
CA CYS A 60 -13.13 7.07 26.60
C CYS A 60 -13.04 8.49 27.18
N LEU A 61 -14.09 9.29 27.03
CA LEU A 61 -14.12 10.65 27.55
C LEU A 61 -14.20 10.67 29.08
N ASP A 62 -15.12 9.87 29.65
CA ASP A 62 -15.36 9.85 31.09
C ASP A 62 -14.20 9.19 31.85
N ARG A 63 -13.71 8.07 31.36
CA ARG A 63 -12.70 7.28 32.07
C ARG A 63 -11.29 7.81 31.90
N TRP A 64 -10.97 8.35 30.73
CA TRP A 64 -9.61 8.68 30.33
C TRP A 64 -9.40 10.13 29.87
N ALA A 65 -10.45 10.95 29.85
CA ALA A 65 -10.45 12.29 29.29
C ALA A 65 -9.96 12.35 27.83
N LEU A 66 -10.09 11.24 27.07
CA LEU A 66 -9.67 11.10 25.69
C LEU A 66 -10.81 11.45 24.74
N ARG A 67 -10.60 12.45 23.89
CA ARG A 67 -11.55 12.83 22.84
C ARG A 67 -11.53 11.81 21.69
N PRO A 68 -12.65 11.62 20.95
CA PRO A 68 -12.76 10.63 19.88
C PRO A 68 -11.63 10.68 18.86
N ASN A 69 -11.20 11.87 18.44
CA ASN A 69 -10.09 12.02 17.50
C ASN A 69 -8.74 11.54 18.06
N ALA A 70 -8.51 11.70 19.36
CA ALA A 70 -7.29 11.20 20.00
C ALA A 70 -7.30 9.68 20.09
N VAL A 71 -8.44 9.10 20.47
CA VAL A 71 -8.66 7.65 20.53
C VAL A 71 -8.45 7.03 19.16
N SER A 72 -9.08 7.54 18.12
CA SER A 72 -8.95 7.05 16.75
C SER A 72 -7.49 7.07 16.27
N ARG A 73 -6.74 8.12 16.57
CA ARG A 73 -5.32 8.22 16.22
C ARG A 73 -4.47 7.19 16.95
N LEU A 74 -4.71 6.97 18.25
CA LEU A 74 -3.98 5.97 19.05
C LEU A 74 -4.23 4.56 18.52
N ILE A 75 -5.48 4.23 18.21
CA ILE A 75 -5.86 2.93 17.64
C ILE A 75 -5.20 2.74 16.27
N ALA A 76 -5.29 3.73 15.38
CA ALA A 76 -4.65 3.65 14.06
C ALA A 76 -3.11 3.54 14.17
N ALA A 77 -2.50 4.27 15.12
CA ALA A 77 -1.07 4.18 15.36
C ALA A 77 -0.65 2.80 15.86
N ALA A 78 -1.46 2.16 16.72
CA ALA A 78 -1.21 0.80 17.18
C ALA A 78 -1.25 -0.21 16.02
N GLN A 79 -2.21 -0.09 15.11
CA GLN A 79 -2.30 -0.94 13.93
C GLN A 79 -1.07 -0.78 13.02
N VAL A 80 -0.63 0.46 12.78
CA VAL A 80 0.61 0.69 12.01
C VAL A 80 1.81 0.04 12.69
N MET A 81 1.94 0.14 14.02
CA MET A 81 3.02 -0.51 14.76
C MET A 81 3.02 -2.03 14.61
N GLU A 82 1.85 -2.66 14.58
CA GLU A 82 1.70 -4.09 14.29
C GLU A 82 2.19 -4.42 12.86
N HIS A 83 1.84 -3.60 11.88
CA HIS A 83 2.29 -3.79 10.50
C HIS A 83 3.81 -3.60 10.33
N LEU A 84 4.42 -2.74 11.13
CA LEU A 84 5.86 -2.53 11.13
C LEU A 84 6.64 -3.56 11.96
N ALA A 85 5.97 -4.40 12.72
CA ALA A 85 6.60 -5.45 13.51
C ALA A 85 7.41 -6.42 12.62
N GLY A 86 8.57 -6.82 13.09
CA GLY A 86 9.45 -7.73 12.35
C GLY A 86 10.29 -7.09 11.23
N LEU A 87 10.14 -5.78 10.98
CA LEU A 87 11.06 -5.08 10.08
C LEU A 87 12.45 -4.95 10.70
N ASN A 88 13.48 -5.17 9.89
CA ASN A 88 14.86 -4.85 10.29
C ASN A 88 15.13 -3.34 10.15
N ALA A 89 14.41 -2.55 10.93
CA ALA A 89 14.45 -1.08 10.94
C ALA A 89 14.17 -0.55 12.35
N PRO A 90 14.64 0.66 12.70
CA PRO A 90 14.32 1.28 13.98
C PRO A 90 12.82 1.38 14.21
N THR A 91 12.39 1.08 15.43
CA THR A 91 10.96 1.17 15.81
C THR A 91 10.55 2.64 15.99
N PRO A 92 9.36 3.06 15.50
CA PRO A 92 8.83 4.40 15.78
C PRO A 92 8.70 4.66 17.28
N THR A 93 9.18 5.82 17.73
CA THR A 93 9.20 6.17 19.18
C THR A 93 8.00 7.04 19.60
N SER A 94 7.21 7.54 18.66
CA SER A 94 6.05 8.39 18.94
C SER A 94 4.93 8.22 17.94
N GLU A 95 3.71 8.55 18.36
CA GLU A 95 2.52 8.54 17.47
C GLU A 95 2.71 9.49 16.28
N ALA A 96 3.40 10.62 16.47
CA ALA A 96 3.67 11.56 15.39
C ALA A 96 4.52 10.98 14.26
N HIS A 97 5.36 9.96 14.54
CA HIS A 97 6.13 9.26 13.50
C HIS A 97 5.25 8.34 12.65
N VAL A 98 4.27 7.69 13.24
CA VAL A 98 3.42 6.73 12.52
C VAL A 98 2.17 7.36 11.90
N ARG A 99 1.75 8.53 12.37
CA ARG A 99 0.55 9.22 11.86
C ARG A 99 0.52 9.39 10.34
N PRO A 100 1.59 9.83 9.66
CA PRO A 100 1.56 9.94 8.20
C PRO A 100 1.32 8.60 7.50
N LEU A 101 1.76 7.48 8.09
CA LEU A 101 1.62 6.14 7.53
C LEU A 101 0.17 5.66 7.52
N THR A 102 -0.69 6.21 8.39
CA THR A 102 -2.12 5.86 8.43
C THR A 102 -2.90 6.27 7.17
N GLN A 103 -2.29 7.05 6.26
CA GLN A 103 -2.86 7.36 4.95
C GLN A 103 -2.91 6.12 4.03
N PHE A 104 -2.06 5.14 4.27
CA PHE A 104 -2.06 3.90 3.51
C PHE A 104 -2.89 2.84 4.23
N ALA A 105 -3.85 2.23 3.52
CA ALA A 105 -4.60 1.09 4.02
C ALA A 105 -3.78 -0.21 3.92
N ASP A 106 -2.85 -0.28 2.95
CA ASP A 106 -2.01 -1.44 2.69
C ASP A 106 -0.79 -1.47 3.64
N PRO A 107 -0.61 -2.55 4.43
CA PRO A 107 0.54 -2.72 5.30
C PRO A 107 1.90 -2.63 4.58
N GLU A 108 2.00 -3.14 3.34
CA GLU A 108 3.24 -3.09 2.58
C GLU A 108 3.64 -1.67 2.20
N GLN A 109 2.68 -0.81 1.89
CA GLN A 109 2.96 0.60 1.62
C GLN A 109 3.44 1.32 2.89
N GLN A 110 2.86 1.00 4.05
CA GLN A 110 3.29 1.52 5.34
C GLN A 110 4.74 1.12 5.64
N ARG A 111 5.10 -0.15 5.41
CA ARG A 111 6.46 -0.68 5.57
C ARG A 111 7.45 0.01 4.65
N ARG A 112 7.12 0.12 3.37
CA ARG A 112 7.96 0.81 2.37
C ARG A 112 8.20 2.27 2.74
N ALA A 113 7.15 2.99 3.14
CA ALA A 113 7.27 4.39 3.55
C ALA A 113 8.14 4.55 4.80
N TRP A 114 8.01 3.65 5.77
CA TRP A 114 8.86 3.66 6.96
C TRP A 114 10.33 3.40 6.63
N ILE A 115 10.62 2.38 5.83
CA ILE A 115 11.99 2.05 5.39
C ILE A 115 12.60 3.23 4.64
N ALA A 116 11.87 3.85 3.71
CA ALA A 116 12.32 5.03 2.98
C ALA A 116 12.60 6.22 3.91
N ALA A 117 11.72 6.45 4.89
CA ALA A 117 11.92 7.51 5.89
C ALA A 117 13.17 7.29 6.75
N VAL A 118 13.47 6.03 7.13
CA VAL A 118 14.67 5.66 7.88
C VAL A 118 15.93 5.84 7.03
N ALA A 119 15.89 5.41 5.75
CA ALA A 119 17.01 5.55 4.82
C ALA A 119 17.37 7.01 4.53
N ASN A 120 16.37 7.89 4.45
CA ASN A 120 16.54 9.30 4.17
C ASN A 120 16.80 10.15 5.43
N ALA A 121 16.78 9.53 6.62
CA ALA A 121 16.98 10.24 7.88
C ALA A 121 18.47 10.24 8.29
N PRO A 122 18.99 11.37 8.82
CA PRO A 122 20.32 11.42 9.37
C PRO A 122 20.50 10.36 10.48
N HIS A 123 21.58 9.58 10.39
CA HIS A 123 21.89 8.51 11.34
C HIS A 123 20.77 7.47 11.56
N GLY A 124 19.89 7.27 10.55
CA GLY A 124 18.78 6.32 10.64
C GLY A 124 17.72 6.68 11.69
N LYS A 125 17.64 7.95 12.12
CA LYS A 125 16.67 8.44 13.11
C LYS A 125 15.61 9.32 12.43
N PRO A 126 14.52 8.75 11.92
CA PRO A 126 13.50 9.51 11.21
C PRO A 126 12.73 10.42 12.17
N THR A 127 12.44 11.62 11.70
CA THR A 127 11.45 12.53 12.30
C THR A 127 10.12 12.39 11.60
N SER A 128 9.05 12.96 12.17
CA SER A 128 7.74 12.98 11.49
C SER A 128 7.80 13.64 10.10
N LYS A 129 8.70 14.62 9.89
CA LYS A 129 8.90 15.26 8.58
C LYS A 129 9.49 14.30 7.55
N HIS A 130 10.46 13.46 7.94
CA HIS A 130 11.02 12.45 7.05
C HIS A 130 9.96 11.42 6.63
N VAL A 131 9.10 11.02 7.57
CA VAL A 131 8.00 10.10 7.28
C VAL A 131 6.95 10.74 6.35
N GLN A 132 6.59 12.01 6.59
CA GLN A 132 5.69 12.76 5.70
C GLN A 132 6.25 12.87 4.27
N ALA A 133 7.54 13.16 4.14
CA ALA A 133 8.20 13.25 2.84
C ALA A 133 8.16 11.90 2.09
N ALA A 134 8.51 10.80 2.76
CA ALA A 134 8.46 9.46 2.18
C ALA A 134 7.04 9.05 1.76
N VAL A 135 6.04 9.37 2.57
CA VAL A 135 4.62 9.14 2.23
C VAL A 135 4.21 9.96 1.00
N ALA A 136 4.56 11.25 0.96
CA ALA A 136 4.23 12.13 -0.17
C ALA A 136 4.86 11.64 -1.48
N GLU A 137 6.11 11.17 -1.44
CA GLU A 137 6.80 10.59 -2.59
C GLU A 137 6.08 9.36 -3.13
N ILE A 138 5.72 8.41 -2.27
CA ILE A 138 4.99 7.20 -2.68
C ILE A 138 3.62 7.56 -3.27
N VAL A 139 2.88 8.49 -2.67
CA VAL A 139 1.58 8.95 -3.19
C VAL A 139 1.74 9.62 -4.55
N THR A 140 2.81 10.39 -4.76
CA THR A 140 3.09 11.03 -6.05
C THR A 140 3.37 10.00 -7.14
N ILE A 141 4.25 9.02 -6.86
CA ILE A 141 4.56 7.93 -7.79
C ILE A 141 3.28 7.14 -8.15
N GLN A 142 2.44 6.82 -7.16
CA GLN A 142 1.19 6.11 -7.41
C GLN A 142 0.23 6.91 -8.29
N ARG A 143 0.15 8.22 -8.07
CA ARG A 143 -0.68 9.11 -8.89
C ARG A 143 -0.17 9.19 -10.33
N GLU A 144 1.15 9.24 -10.52
CA GLU A 144 1.77 9.23 -11.85
C GLU A 144 1.52 7.91 -12.60
N ILE A 145 1.64 6.77 -11.89
CA ILE A 145 1.35 5.45 -12.45
C ILE A 145 -0.15 5.30 -12.79
N ALA A 146 -1.03 5.81 -11.93
CA ALA A 146 -2.47 5.75 -12.11
C ALA A 146 -3.00 6.80 -13.11
N ALA A 147 -2.20 7.83 -13.45
CA ALA A 147 -2.60 8.83 -14.42
C ALA A 147 -2.71 8.16 -15.80
N PRO A 148 -3.85 8.27 -16.50
CA PRO A 148 -3.94 7.82 -17.88
C PRO A 148 -2.89 8.60 -18.67
N LEU A 149 -2.12 7.88 -19.51
CA LEU A 149 -1.16 8.50 -20.42
C LEU A 149 -1.84 9.71 -21.07
N PRO A 150 -1.19 10.88 -21.10
CA PRO A 150 -1.79 12.07 -21.70
C PRO A 150 -2.05 11.81 -23.18
N VAL A 151 -3.24 11.35 -23.49
CA VAL A 151 -3.74 11.35 -24.85
C VAL A 151 -3.95 12.82 -25.17
N LYS A 152 -2.92 13.47 -25.74
CA LYS A 152 -3.12 14.80 -26.32
C LYS A 152 -4.25 14.63 -27.34
N PRO A 153 -5.42 15.23 -27.15
CA PRO A 153 -6.36 15.30 -28.24
C PRO A 153 -5.72 16.17 -29.30
N LYS A 154 -5.18 15.56 -30.37
CA LYS A 154 -4.97 16.30 -31.60
C LYS A 154 -6.35 16.78 -32.01
N SER A 155 -6.60 18.04 -31.80
CA SER A 155 -7.74 18.72 -32.40
C SER A 155 -7.60 18.62 -33.91
N LEU A 156 -8.20 17.59 -34.50
CA LEU A 156 -8.38 17.43 -35.91
C LEU A 156 -9.65 18.19 -36.32
N VAL A 157 -9.63 19.50 -36.06
CA VAL A 157 -10.55 20.40 -36.78
C VAL A 157 -9.77 20.93 -37.98
N GLY A 158 -10.09 20.46 -39.16
CA GLY A 158 -9.76 21.12 -40.42
C GLY A 158 -8.60 20.60 -41.25
N ARG A 159 -8.19 19.34 -41.15
CA ARG A 159 -7.33 18.76 -42.21
C ARG A 159 -8.04 17.61 -42.90
N ARG A 160 -8.24 17.78 -44.23
CA ARG A 160 -8.63 16.74 -45.18
C ARG A 160 -7.82 15.47 -44.89
N PRO A 161 -8.44 14.26 -44.79
CA PRO A 161 -7.68 13.05 -44.51
C PRO A 161 -6.59 12.90 -45.59
N PRO A 162 -5.35 12.62 -45.22
CA PRO A 162 -4.32 12.26 -46.18
C PRO A 162 -4.80 10.98 -46.88
N THR A 163 -4.60 10.96 -48.21
CA THR A 163 -4.79 9.79 -49.06
C THR A 163 -4.10 8.61 -48.36
N PRO A 164 -4.74 7.41 -48.27
CA PRO A 164 -4.10 6.29 -47.61
C PRO A 164 -2.81 5.93 -48.34
N GLU A 165 -1.67 6.33 -47.75
CA GLU A 165 -0.39 5.75 -48.10
C GLU A 165 -0.53 4.26 -47.89
N ARG A 166 -0.19 3.50 -48.92
CA ARG A 166 -0.21 2.04 -48.88
C ARG A 166 0.64 1.60 -47.69
N LEU A 167 -0.04 1.13 -46.63
CA LEU A 167 0.63 0.48 -45.52
C LEU A 167 1.43 -0.70 -46.11
N ASN A 168 2.74 -0.60 -46.10
CA ASN A 168 3.58 -1.73 -46.44
C ASN A 168 3.36 -2.81 -45.39
N VAL A 169 2.62 -3.83 -45.77
CA VAL A 169 2.38 -5.01 -44.95
C VAL A 169 3.24 -6.13 -45.53
N THR A 170 4.23 -6.58 -44.78
CA THR A 170 5.05 -7.74 -45.18
C THR A 170 4.60 -8.95 -44.39
N THR A 171 4.27 -10.01 -45.08
CA THR A 171 3.83 -11.28 -44.51
C THR A 171 4.99 -12.26 -44.46
N ILE A 172 5.32 -12.75 -43.28
CA ILE A 172 6.35 -13.78 -43.05
C ILE A 172 5.67 -15.08 -42.63
N LYS A 173 5.94 -16.18 -43.30
CA LYS A 173 5.49 -17.51 -42.89
C LYS A 173 6.58 -18.19 -42.08
N VAL A 174 6.26 -18.63 -40.88
CA VAL A 174 7.14 -19.35 -39.96
C VAL A 174 6.45 -20.65 -39.55
N GLY A 175 6.79 -21.73 -40.23
CA GLY A 175 6.11 -23.01 -40.04
C GLY A 175 4.62 -22.91 -40.36
N ALA A 176 3.77 -23.28 -39.39
CA ALA A 176 2.31 -23.16 -39.50
C ALA A 176 1.76 -21.75 -39.15
N HIS A 177 2.61 -20.81 -38.73
CA HIS A 177 2.20 -19.49 -38.32
C HIS A 177 2.50 -18.42 -39.36
N THR A 178 1.61 -17.41 -39.43
CA THR A 178 1.79 -16.24 -40.31
C THR A 178 1.93 -15.00 -39.44
N VAL A 179 3.03 -14.28 -39.60
CA VAL A 179 3.32 -13.02 -38.90
C VAL A 179 3.16 -11.87 -39.88
N LEU A 180 2.35 -10.88 -39.52
CA LEU A 180 2.15 -9.65 -40.28
C LEU A 180 2.98 -8.53 -39.66
N VAL A 181 3.90 -7.95 -40.40
CA VAL A 181 4.73 -6.81 -39.98
C VAL A 181 4.23 -5.56 -40.68
N HIS A 182 3.86 -4.53 -39.91
CA HIS A 182 3.31 -3.27 -40.40
C HIS A 182 4.31 -2.12 -40.23
N GLY A 183 4.41 -1.24 -41.19
CA GLY A 183 5.16 0.02 -41.10
C GLY A 183 6.15 0.23 -42.22
N PRO A 184 6.80 1.39 -42.28
CA PRO A 184 7.74 1.73 -43.34
C PRO A 184 8.99 0.83 -43.36
N GLU A 185 9.38 0.28 -42.22
CA GLU A 185 10.54 -0.63 -42.07
C GLU A 185 10.16 -2.11 -42.09
N ALA A 186 8.90 -2.43 -42.39
CA ALA A 186 8.41 -3.82 -42.42
C ALA A 186 9.27 -4.76 -43.30
N PRO A 187 9.77 -4.38 -44.48
CA PRO A 187 10.62 -5.24 -45.29
C PRO A 187 11.97 -5.56 -44.61
N ALA A 188 12.59 -4.58 -43.97
CA ALA A 188 13.87 -4.75 -43.27
C ALA A 188 13.76 -5.64 -42.06
N LEU A 189 12.72 -5.46 -41.24
CA LEU A 189 12.40 -6.32 -40.11
C LEU A 189 12.05 -7.75 -40.53
N ALA A 190 11.33 -7.91 -41.64
CA ALA A 190 11.00 -9.20 -42.20
C ALA A 190 12.26 -9.97 -42.65
N ALA A 191 13.21 -9.31 -43.27
CA ALA A 191 14.48 -9.91 -43.67
C ALA A 191 15.29 -10.37 -42.44
N LEU A 192 15.37 -9.54 -41.41
CA LEU A 192 16.10 -9.83 -40.17
C LEU A 192 15.52 -11.02 -39.40
N ILE A 193 14.19 -11.11 -39.33
CA ILE A 193 13.48 -12.24 -38.70
C ILE A 193 13.73 -13.53 -39.50
N THR A 194 13.72 -13.47 -40.84
CA THR A 194 13.97 -14.63 -41.68
C THR A 194 15.40 -15.15 -41.52
N GLU A 195 16.37 -14.22 -41.43
CA GLU A 195 17.78 -14.56 -41.21
C GLU A 195 18.03 -15.21 -39.85
N LEU A 196 17.42 -14.68 -38.80
CA LEU A 196 17.46 -15.24 -37.45
C LEU A 196 16.87 -16.66 -37.41
N LEU A 197 15.77 -16.92 -38.09
CA LEU A 197 15.13 -18.21 -38.13
C LEU A 197 15.95 -19.26 -38.91
N MET A 198 16.60 -18.85 -40.02
CA MET A 198 17.48 -19.72 -40.77
C MET A 198 18.77 -20.13 -40.02
N ASN A 199 19.23 -19.24 -39.12
CA ASN A 199 20.37 -19.53 -38.23
C ASN A 199 20.02 -20.49 -37.08
N VAL A 200 18.77 -20.52 -36.64
CA VAL A 200 18.32 -21.44 -35.59
C VAL A 200 18.13 -22.88 -36.12
N GLU A 201 17.83 -23.05 -37.41
CA GLU A 201 17.62 -24.37 -38.05
C GLU A 201 18.89 -25.04 -38.57
N ARG A 202 20.08 -24.42 -38.38
CA ARG A 202 21.34 -25.14 -38.71
C ARG A 202 21.65 -26.13 -37.60
N PRO A 203 21.50 -27.46 -37.86
CA PRO A 203 21.99 -28.47 -36.93
C PRO A 203 23.52 -28.33 -36.83
N SER A 204 24.02 -28.20 -35.61
CA SER A 204 25.45 -28.27 -35.34
C SER A 204 25.94 -29.69 -35.76
N ASN A 205 26.53 -29.77 -36.92
CA ASN A 205 27.17 -30.98 -37.40
C ASN A 205 28.43 -31.18 -36.56
N GLY A 206 28.30 -31.87 -35.43
CA GLY A 206 29.40 -32.35 -34.62
C GLY A 206 30.14 -33.45 -35.40
N ASN A 207 31.22 -33.06 -36.06
CA ASN A 207 32.15 -33.99 -36.63
C ASN A 207 33.01 -34.61 -35.52
N GLY A 208 32.61 -35.77 -35.03
CA GLY A 208 33.45 -36.63 -34.26
C GLY A 208 34.47 -37.30 -35.19
N ASN A 209 35.74 -37.05 -35.00
CA ASN A 209 36.77 -37.95 -35.51
C ASN A 209 37.71 -38.28 -34.35
N GLY A 210 37.71 -39.57 -34.05
CA GLY A 210 38.60 -40.23 -33.16
C GLY A 210 40.03 -40.35 -33.71
N HIS A 211 40.91 -40.43 -32.78
CA HIS A 211 42.01 -41.39 -32.71
C HIS A 211 42.46 -41.44 -31.26
#